data_ed6d70e870a849dd9ade81826678d08e
#
_entry.id   ed6d70e870a849dd9ade81826678d08e
#
_cell.length_a   1.000
_cell.length_b   1.000
_cell.length_c   1.000
_cell.angle_alpha   90.00
_cell.angle_beta   90.00
_cell.angle_gamma   90.00
#
_symmetry.space_group_name_H-M   'P 1'
#
loop_
_entity.id
_entity.type
_entity.pdbx_description
1 polymer ?
#
loop_
_entity_poly.entity_id
_entity_poly.type
_entity_poly.pdbx_seq_one_letter_code
_entity_poly.pdbx_strand_id
1 'polypeptide(L)'
;KCLEGDFSGFKSGEEYAERDHPYSYDLDIFGKASLFQYMCRTTSKPASDRLAEYLKQPGTLEEILLRQEAVAELQPLTDWRQELMTLGYLNAGAGNDPAPLMQWLDSDDLFRKTGREKIITGCLSLLALAAVTAVIAGLPAGILAPVFGVNFIFYFTGFKRISKLQEQVSRSSDLLKAYSEIIRLIENRKLTSPLLQKLQSAFRDEIAASDRIRQLSKLVSRLDYRLNVLVSAPLNLLFFADIHFCLALEKWKREHAPRIPGWFTAMAEFEALASMA
;
A
#
# COMPACT_ATOMS: atom_id res chain seq x y z
N LYS A 1 23.49 5.61 -20.87
CA LYS A 1 23.91 4.32 -20.27
C LYS A 1 23.40 3.13 -21.07
N CYS A 2 22.08 2.86 -21.20
CA CYS A 2 21.57 1.73 -22.01
C CYS A 2 22.04 1.78 -23.47
N LEU A 3 22.06 2.95 -24.10
CA LEU A 3 22.55 3.14 -25.47
C LEU A 3 24.06 2.92 -25.61
N GLU A 4 24.80 3.00 -24.52
CA GLU A 4 26.25 2.80 -24.42
C GLU A 4 26.60 1.37 -23.97
N GLY A 5 25.60 0.50 -23.79
CA GLY A 5 25.77 -0.89 -23.35
C GLY A 5 26.11 -1.06 -21.85
N ASP A 6 25.97 0.01 -21.05
CA ASP A 6 26.17 -0.07 -19.59
C ASP A 6 24.85 -0.36 -18.87
N PHE A 7 24.69 -1.59 -18.44
CA PHE A 7 23.54 -2.10 -17.68
C PHE A 7 23.84 -2.30 -16.18
N SER A 8 25.05 -1.95 -15.72
CA SER A 8 25.53 -2.22 -14.36
C SER A 8 24.66 -1.59 -13.26
N GLY A 9 23.91 -0.52 -13.59
CA GLY A 9 23.00 0.14 -12.66
C GLY A 9 21.62 -0.52 -12.49
N PHE A 10 21.32 -1.59 -13.26
CA PHE A 10 20.06 -2.30 -13.16
C PHE A 10 20.18 -3.59 -12.35
N LYS A 11 19.05 -4.10 -11.85
CA LYS A 11 19.00 -5.35 -11.08
C LYS A 11 19.53 -6.50 -11.93
N SER A 12 20.52 -7.24 -11.42
CA SER A 12 21.10 -8.38 -12.11
C SER A 12 20.25 -9.64 -12.05
N GLY A 13 19.38 -9.77 -11.04
CA GLY A 13 18.55 -10.95 -10.83
C GLY A 13 19.34 -12.18 -10.37
N GLU A 14 20.52 -11.99 -9.75
CA GLU A 14 21.33 -13.10 -9.24
C GLU A 14 20.56 -14.00 -8.26
N GLU A 15 19.62 -13.42 -7.50
CA GLU A 15 18.74 -14.13 -6.57
C GLU A 15 17.81 -15.14 -7.24
N TYR A 16 17.60 -15.03 -8.56
CA TYR A 16 16.77 -15.96 -9.35
C TYR A 16 17.59 -17.04 -10.07
N ALA A 17 18.91 -16.96 -10.01
CA ALA A 17 19.79 -17.93 -10.68
C ALA A 17 19.71 -19.30 -10.01
N GLU A 18 19.39 -20.32 -10.79
CA GLU A 18 19.34 -21.73 -10.36
C GLU A 18 20.24 -22.55 -11.29
N ARG A 19 21.24 -23.24 -10.71
CA ARG A 19 22.21 -24.04 -11.48
C ARG A 19 21.57 -25.25 -12.17
N ASP A 20 20.58 -25.85 -11.53
CA ASP A 20 19.93 -27.06 -12.01
C ASP A 20 18.73 -26.76 -12.96
N HIS A 21 18.50 -25.49 -13.29
CA HIS A 21 17.43 -25.09 -14.20
C HIS A 21 17.78 -25.51 -15.64
N PRO A 22 16.84 -26.06 -16.43
CA PRO A 22 17.11 -26.65 -17.75
C PRO A 22 17.85 -25.77 -18.76
N TYR A 23 17.71 -24.43 -18.67
CA TYR A 23 18.32 -23.51 -19.64
C TYR A 23 18.77 -22.17 -19.07
N SER A 24 18.31 -21.77 -17.88
CA SER A 24 18.53 -20.39 -17.41
C SER A 24 19.98 -20.07 -17.12
N TYR A 25 20.76 -21.09 -16.71
CA TYR A 25 22.19 -20.95 -16.45
C TYR A 25 22.99 -20.91 -17.76
N ASP A 26 22.70 -21.82 -18.70
CA ASP A 26 23.42 -21.93 -19.97
C ASP A 26 23.18 -20.76 -20.91
N LEU A 27 22.02 -20.09 -20.77
CA LEU A 27 21.64 -18.94 -21.59
C LEU A 27 21.90 -17.58 -20.90
N ASP A 28 22.62 -17.56 -19.77
CA ASP A 28 22.88 -16.34 -18.99
C ASP A 28 21.64 -15.49 -18.76
N ILE A 29 20.52 -16.14 -18.37
CA ILE A 29 19.25 -15.46 -18.15
C ILE A 29 19.34 -14.52 -16.94
N PHE A 30 20.06 -14.89 -15.88
CA PHE A 30 20.21 -14.15 -14.63
C PHE A 30 21.69 -13.90 -14.30
N GLY A 31 21.96 -12.80 -13.61
CA GLY A 31 23.30 -12.40 -13.22
C GLY A 31 23.79 -11.14 -13.94
N LYS A 32 25.06 -10.85 -13.81
CA LYS A 32 25.69 -9.68 -14.45
C LYS A 32 25.71 -9.84 -15.97
N ALA A 33 25.38 -8.77 -16.68
CA ALA A 33 25.28 -8.72 -18.13
C ALA A 33 24.27 -9.73 -18.73
N SER A 34 23.31 -10.20 -17.94
CA SER A 34 22.29 -11.17 -18.30
C SER A 34 21.11 -10.55 -19.05
N LEU A 35 20.29 -11.44 -19.65
CA LEU A 35 19.02 -11.02 -20.27
C LEU A 35 18.10 -10.32 -19.28
N PHE A 36 17.99 -10.83 -18.04
CA PHE A 36 17.19 -10.20 -16.99
C PHE A 36 17.69 -8.77 -16.71
N GLN A 37 19.00 -8.57 -16.53
CA GLN A 37 19.56 -7.25 -16.27
C GLN A 37 19.31 -6.28 -17.42
N TYR A 38 19.38 -6.76 -18.66
CA TYR A 38 19.07 -5.97 -19.85
C TYR A 38 17.60 -5.54 -19.88
N MET A 39 16.67 -6.43 -19.54
CA MET A 39 15.24 -6.19 -19.64
C MET A 39 14.65 -5.53 -18.40
N CYS A 40 15.14 -5.84 -17.20
CA CYS A 40 14.49 -5.47 -15.94
C CYS A 40 14.43 -3.96 -15.73
N ARG A 41 13.22 -3.43 -15.76
CA ARG A 41 12.88 -2.04 -15.43
C ARG A 41 11.83 -1.98 -14.33
N THR A 42 11.61 -3.12 -13.65
CA THR A 42 10.64 -3.21 -12.55
C THR A 42 11.16 -2.50 -11.32
N THR A 43 10.25 -1.86 -10.61
CA THR A 43 10.57 -1.09 -9.41
C THR A 43 10.23 -1.86 -8.14
N SER A 44 9.19 -2.69 -8.18
CA SER A 44 8.74 -3.50 -7.07
C SER A 44 9.35 -4.92 -7.10
N LYS A 45 9.52 -5.54 -5.91
CA LYS A 45 9.99 -6.93 -5.80
C LYS A 45 9.01 -7.91 -6.46
N PRO A 46 7.67 -7.83 -6.22
CA PRO A 46 6.71 -8.70 -6.89
C PRO A 46 6.77 -8.64 -8.42
N ALA A 47 7.01 -7.46 -8.98
CA ALA A 47 7.15 -7.32 -10.43
C ALA A 47 8.45 -7.93 -10.97
N SER A 48 9.56 -7.81 -10.20
CA SER A 48 10.82 -8.48 -10.52
C SER A 48 10.67 -10.00 -10.48
N ASP A 49 9.98 -10.52 -9.45
CA ASP A 49 9.67 -11.94 -9.30
C ASP A 49 8.85 -12.45 -10.49
N ARG A 50 7.85 -11.66 -10.91
CA ARG A 50 7.00 -12.00 -12.05
C ARG A 50 7.75 -12.00 -13.38
N LEU A 51 8.62 -11.03 -13.61
CA LEU A 51 9.50 -11.00 -14.78
C LEU A 51 10.44 -12.22 -14.80
N ALA A 52 11.03 -12.56 -13.65
CA ALA A 52 11.87 -13.74 -13.52
C ALA A 52 11.11 -15.05 -13.81
N GLU A 53 9.86 -15.15 -13.33
CA GLU A 53 8.99 -16.29 -13.62
C GLU A 53 8.72 -16.44 -15.13
N TYR A 54 8.46 -15.34 -15.83
CA TYR A 54 8.28 -15.37 -17.30
C TYR A 54 9.53 -15.86 -18.04
N LEU A 55 10.71 -15.58 -17.53
CA LEU A 55 11.97 -16.02 -18.13
C LEU A 55 12.34 -17.48 -17.77
N LYS A 56 11.85 -17.98 -16.62
CA LYS A 56 12.12 -19.35 -16.15
C LYS A 56 11.11 -20.38 -16.67
N GLN A 57 9.85 -19.97 -16.79
CA GLN A 57 8.79 -20.93 -17.10
C GLN A 57 8.19 -20.67 -18.50
N PRO A 58 8.24 -21.68 -19.38
CA PRO A 58 7.57 -21.57 -20.66
C PRO A 58 6.05 -21.50 -20.46
N GLY A 59 5.42 -20.48 -21.03
CA GLY A 59 3.95 -20.38 -21.06
C GLY A 59 3.34 -21.29 -22.11
N THR A 60 2.02 -21.49 -22.03
CA THR A 60 1.24 -22.07 -23.12
C THR A 60 1.28 -21.15 -24.35
N LEU A 61 0.99 -21.69 -25.53
CA LEU A 61 0.94 -20.88 -26.75
C LEU A 61 -0.03 -19.70 -26.61
N GLU A 62 -1.19 -19.93 -26.00
CA GLU A 62 -2.21 -18.88 -25.76
C GLU A 62 -1.68 -17.78 -24.86
N GLU A 63 -1.04 -18.12 -23.74
CA GLU A 63 -0.43 -17.15 -22.82
C GLU A 63 0.67 -16.33 -23.48
N ILE A 64 1.51 -17.00 -24.32
CA ILE A 64 2.59 -16.34 -25.04
C ILE A 64 2.01 -15.31 -26.03
N LEU A 65 1.00 -15.68 -26.82
CA LEU A 65 0.35 -14.77 -27.77
C LEU A 65 -0.30 -13.58 -27.07
N LEU A 66 -1.01 -13.80 -25.96
CA LEU A 66 -1.62 -12.72 -25.17
C LEU A 66 -0.56 -11.76 -24.60
N ARG A 67 0.58 -12.29 -24.13
CA ARG A 67 1.69 -11.46 -23.64
C ARG A 67 2.34 -10.66 -24.78
N GLN A 68 2.58 -11.28 -25.94
CA GLN A 68 3.13 -10.59 -27.11
C GLN A 68 2.23 -9.44 -27.57
N GLU A 69 0.91 -9.64 -27.61
CA GLU A 69 -0.05 -8.59 -27.94
C GLU A 69 0.00 -7.45 -26.90
N ALA A 70 0.05 -7.79 -25.61
CA ALA A 70 0.16 -6.81 -24.53
C ALA A 70 1.47 -6.00 -24.61
N VAL A 71 2.59 -6.66 -24.86
CA VAL A 71 3.91 -6.02 -25.03
C VAL A 71 3.91 -5.12 -26.27
N ALA A 72 3.36 -5.59 -27.39
CA ALA A 72 3.25 -4.79 -28.62
C ALA A 72 2.41 -3.52 -28.43
N GLU A 73 1.33 -3.57 -27.63
CA GLU A 73 0.54 -2.40 -27.28
C GLU A 73 1.32 -1.42 -26.37
N LEU A 74 2.10 -1.94 -25.42
CA LEU A 74 2.87 -1.12 -24.48
C LEU A 74 4.13 -0.52 -25.12
N GLN A 75 4.71 -1.14 -26.13
CA GLN A 75 5.96 -0.73 -26.77
C GLN A 75 5.97 0.74 -27.23
N PRO A 76 4.96 1.26 -27.95
CA PRO A 76 4.95 2.66 -28.39
C PRO A 76 4.66 3.64 -27.26
N LEU A 77 4.25 3.18 -26.06
CA LEU A 77 3.86 4.02 -24.93
C LEU A 77 5.05 4.40 -24.04
N THR A 78 6.14 4.89 -24.64
CA THR A 78 7.41 5.15 -23.92
C THR A 78 7.22 6.11 -22.76
N ASP A 79 6.52 7.23 -22.95
CA ASP A 79 6.29 8.21 -21.89
C ASP A 79 5.50 7.63 -20.73
N TRP A 80 4.46 6.86 -21.03
CA TRP A 80 3.64 6.19 -20.02
C TRP A 80 4.45 5.15 -19.22
N ARG A 81 5.29 4.36 -19.89
CA ARG A 81 6.18 3.39 -19.23
C ARG A 81 7.23 4.07 -18.36
N GLN A 82 7.77 5.21 -18.82
CA GLN A 82 8.70 6.02 -18.03
C GLN A 82 8.01 6.64 -16.80
N GLU A 83 6.77 7.10 -16.93
CA GLU A 83 5.98 7.61 -15.81
C GLU A 83 5.70 6.50 -14.80
N LEU A 84 5.29 5.30 -15.23
CA LEU A 84 5.10 4.12 -14.39
C LEU A 84 6.36 3.79 -13.59
N MET A 85 7.51 3.73 -14.27
CA MET A 85 8.80 3.46 -13.66
C MET A 85 9.24 4.58 -12.70
N THR A 86 9.00 5.84 -13.06
CA THR A 86 9.34 7.00 -12.23
C THR A 86 8.55 7.00 -10.93
N LEU A 87 7.23 6.76 -10.99
CA LEU A 87 6.38 6.62 -9.81
C LEU A 87 6.88 5.50 -8.90
N GLY A 88 7.29 4.39 -9.46
CA GLY A 88 7.87 3.28 -8.70
C GLY A 88 9.20 3.65 -8.03
N TYR A 89 10.14 4.26 -8.77
CA TYR A 89 11.46 4.65 -8.23
C TYR A 89 11.41 5.78 -7.21
N LEU A 90 10.61 6.80 -7.41
CA LEU A 90 10.44 7.90 -6.44
C LEU A 90 9.99 7.37 -5.07
N ASN A 91 9.33 6.25 -5.08
CA ASN A 91 8.78 5.61 -3.90
C ASN A 91 9.57 4.35 -3.46
N ALA A 92 10.63 3.97 -4.18
CA ALA A 92 11.51 2.84 -3.86
C ALA A 92 12.52 3.12 -2.72
N GLY A 93 12.32 4.18 -1.91
CA GLY A 93 13.15 4.50 -0.74
C GLY A 93 13.06 3.42 0.35
N ALA A 94 13.99 3.48 1.30
CA ALA A 94 14.08 2.55 2.43
C ALA A 94 12.76 2.52 3.22
N GLY A 95 11.98 1.47 3.07
CA GLY A 95 10.67 1.28 3.71
C GLY A 95 9.58 0.74 2.79
N ASN A 96 9.87 0.51 1.52
CA ASN A 96 8.87 0.08 0.52
C ASN A 96 8.66 -1.44 0.46
N ASP A 97 8.90 -2.14 1.55
CA ASP A 97 8.50 -3.54 1.66
C ASP A 97 6.99 -3.62 1.92
N PRO A 98 6.18 -4.23 1.04
CA PRO A 98 4.76 -4.43 1.26
C PRO A 98 4.46 -5.49 2.33
N ALA A 99 5.47 -6.26 2.78
CA ALA A 99 5.26 -7.37 3.71
C ALA A 99 4.63 -6.95 5.05
N PRO A 100 5.01 -5.85 5.73
CA PRO A 100 4.34 -5.41 6.95
C PRO A 100 2.87 -5.07 6.73
N LEU A 101 2.56 -4.42 5.59
CA LEU A 101 1.18 -4.10 5.21
C LEU A 101 0.37 -5.38 4.98
N MET A 102 0.94 -6.36 4.26
CA MET A 102 0.28 -7.65 4.02
C MET A 102 0.06 -8.41 5.33
N GLN A 103 1.05 -8.45 6.22
CA GLN A 103 0.90 -9.07 7.54
C GLN A 103 -0.20 -8.41 8.36
N TRP A 104 -0.32 -7.07 8.30
CA TRP A 104 -1.43 -6.38 8.95
C TRP A 104 -2.77 -6.75 8.33
N LEU A 105 -2.89 -6.82 7.01
CA LEU A 105 -4.12 -7.20 6.32
C LEU A 105 -4.59 -8.61 6.71
N ASP A 106 -3.66 -9.54 6.90
CA ASP A 106 -3.94 -10.93 7.29
C ASP A 106 -4.10 -11.11 8.81
N SER A 107 -3.74 -10.11 9.62
CA SER A 107 -3.84 -10.20 11.08
C SER A 107 -5.27 -10.12 11.57
N ASP A 108 -5.53 -10.63 12.77
CA ASP A 108 -6.82 -10.47 13.46
C ASP A 108 -7.11 -9.00 13.80
N ASP A 109 -8.38 -8.62 13.77
CA ASP A 109 -8.84 -7.29 14.16
C ASP A 109 -8.55 -7.02 15.65
N LEU A 110 -7.79 -5.95 15.92
CA LEU A 110 -7.50 -5.52 17.28
C LEU A 110 -8.71 -4.84 17.96
N PHE A 111 -9.64 -4.31 17.16
CA PHE A 111 -10.85 -3.63 17.60
C PHE A 111 -12.12 -4.37 17.14
N ARG A 112 -12.32 -5.58 17.69
CA ARG A 112 -13.47 -6.45 17.32
C ARG A 112 -14.84 -5.85 17.61
N LYS A 113 -14.97 -5.04 18.69
CA LYS A 113 -16.25 -4.48 19.15
C LYS A 113 -16.42 -3.02 18.72
N THR A 114 -16.23 -2.75 17.44
CA THR A 114 -16.25 -1.40 16.84
C THR A 114 -17.44 -0.53 17.23
N GLY A 115 -18.65 -1.12 17.30
CA GLY A 115 -19.86 -0.37 17.65
C GLY A 115 -19.88 0.10 19.10
N ARG A 116 -19.53 -0.77 20.04
CA ARG A 116 -19.48 -0.43 21.47
C ARG A 116 -18.43 0.63 21.77
N GLU A 117 -17.25 0.50 21.19
CA GLU A 117 -16.17 1.46 21.40
C GLU A 117 -16.52 2.84 20.83
N LYS A 118 -17.19 2.91 19.66
CA LYS A 118 -17.69 4.17 19.10
C LYS A 118 -18.71 4.85 20.00
N ILE A 119 -19.67 4.10 20.57
CA ILE A 119 -20.69 4.65 21.45
C ILE A 119 -20.03 5.22 22.71
N ILE A 120 -19.15 4.44 23.37
CA ILE A 120 -18.48 4.86 24.61
C ILE A 120 -17.63 6.11 24.35
N THR A 121 -16.78 6.10 23.34
CA THR A 121 -15.92 7.28 23.01
C THR A 121 -16.76 8.48 22.64
N GLY A 122 -17.86 8.31 21.90
CA GLY A 122 -18.80 9.37 21.57
C GLY A 122 -19.44 10.01 22.81
N CYS A 123 -19.96 9.18 23.73
CA CYS A 123 -20.54 9.68 24.98
C CYS A 123 -19.52 10.40 25.87
N LEU A 124 -18.30 9.87 25.98
CA LEU A 124 -17.23 10.49 26.74
C LEU A 124 -16.76 11.82 26.12
N SER A 125 -16.68 11.88 24.79
CA SER A 125 -16.35 13.13 24.08
C SER A 125 -17.42 14.20 24.27
N LEU A 126 -18.71 13.82 24.19
CA LEU A 126 -19.82 14.74 24.46
C LEU A 126 -19.80 15.25 25.90
N LEU A 127 -19.51 14.39 26.87
CA LEU A 127 -19.37 14.76 28.26
C LEU A 127 -18.21 15.75 28.46
N ALA A 128 -17.06 15.51 27.83
CA ALA A 128 -15.91 16.41 27.87
C ALA A 128 -16.22 17.79 27.27
N LEU A 129 -16.89 17.79 26.10
CA LEU A 129 -17.31 19.04 25.47
C LEU A 129 -18.32 19.82 26.32
N ALA A 130 -19.29 19.12 26.91
CA ALA A 130 -20.26 19.73 27.82
C ALA A 130 -19.59 20.30 29.07
N ALA A 131 -18.59 19.63 29.65
CA ALA A 131 -17.81 20.13 30.79
C ALA A 131 -17.02 21.39 30.41
N VAL A 132 -16.37 21.39 29.24
CA VAL A 132 -15.61 22.59 28.75
C VAL A 132 -16.57 23.78 28.54
N THR A 133 -17.70 23.55 27.86
CA THR A 133 -18.69 24.63 27.64
C THR A 133 -19.30 25.16 28.93
N ALA A 134 -19.52 24.28 29.94
CA ALA A 134 -20.01 24.67 31.24
C ALA A 134 -19.01 25.58 32.00
N VAL A 135 -17.72 25.30 31.90
CA VAL A 135 -16.65 26.17 32.50
C VAL A 135 -16.60 27.50 31.75
N ILE A 136 -16.72 27.54 30.43
CA ILE A 136 -16.79 28.80 29.68
C ILE A 136 -18.03 29.60 30.10
N ALA A 137 -19.13 28.94 30.44
CA ALA A 137 -20.37 29.58 30.96
C ALA A 137 -20.28 30.03 32.44
N GLY A 138 -19.13 29.85 33.10
CA GLY A 138 -18.89 30.34 34.43
C GLY A 138 -18.93 29.31 35.56
N LEU A 139 -19.05 28.01 35.28
CA LEU A 139 -18.92 26.98 36.29
C LEU A 139 -17.46 26.80 36.76
N PRO A 140 -17.25 26.27 37.99
CA PRO A 140 -15.88 26.05 38.51
C PRO A 140 -15.08 25.09 37.62
N ALA A 141 -13.85 25.47 37.26
CA ALA A 141 -12.93 24.65 36.45
C ALA A 141 -12.63 23.25 37.05
N GLY A 142 -12.85 23.08 38.35
CA GLY A 142 -12.67 21.80 39.03
C GLY A 142 -13.45 20.63 38.48
N ILE A 143 -14.56 20.88 37.73
CA ILE A 143 -15.35 19.83 37.08
C ILE A 143 -14.59 19.16 35.91
N LEU A 144 -13.58 19.80 35.35
CA LEU A 144 -12.79 19.25 34.24
C LEU A 144 -11.91 18.09 34.69
N ALA A 145 -11.38 18.16 35.94
CA ALA A 145 -10.43 17.14 36.41
C ALA A 145 -11.02 15.72 36.44
N PRO A 146 -12.23 15.46 37.02
CA PRO A 146 -12.81 14.13 37.01
C PRO A 146 -13.18 13.67 35.58
N VAL A 147 -13.70 14.56 34.70
CA VAL A 147 -14.07 14.22 33.33
C VAL A 147 -12.85 13.82 32.52
N PHE A 148 -11.79 14.63 32.55
CA PHE A 148 -10.56 14.30 31.88
C PHE A 148 -9.82 13.12 32.50
N GLY A 149 -9.94 12.91 33.82
CA GLY A 149 -9.44 11.71 34.49
C GLY A 149 -10.07 10.43 33.94
N VAL A 150 -11.39 10.40 33.78
CA VAL A 150 -12.12 9.26 33.18
C VAL A 150 -11.67 9.05 31.72
N ASN A 151 -11.59 10.11 30.92
CA ASN A 151 -11.16 10.03 29.55
C ASN A 151 -9.73 9.49 29.43
N PHE A 152 -8.81 9.96 30.29
CA PHE A 152 -7.44 9.49 30.34
C PHE A 152 -7.35 7.98 30.68
N ILE A 153 -8.05 7.56 31.72
CA ILE A 153 -8.09 6.14 32.12
C ILE A 153 -8.62 5.28 30.96
N PHE A 154 -9.72 5.70 30.33
CA PHE A 154 -10.30 4.95 29.20
C PHE A 154 -9.34 4.89 28.01
N TYR A 155 -8.71 6.01 27.63
CA TYR A 155 -7.71 6.05 26.56
C TYR A 155 -6.53 5.11 26.85
N PHE A 156 -6.07 5.09 28.10
CA PHE A 156 -4.93 4.26 28.50
C PHE A 156 -5.21 2.75 28.39
N THR A 157 -6.48 2.32 28.58
CA THR A 157 -6.87 0.91 28.38
C THR A 157 -6.72 0.46 26.93
N GLY A 158 -6.88 1.39 25.97
CA GLY A 158 -6.72 1.13 24.54
C GLY A 158 -5.28 1.31 24.01
N PHE A 159 -4.42 1.96 24.78
CA PHE A 159 -3.11 2.42 24.34
C PHE A 159 -2.22 1.33 23.71
N LYS A 160 -2.14 0.14 24.34
CA LYS A 160 -1.35 -0.98 23.81
C LYS A 160 -1.86 -1.46 22.45
N ARG A 161 -3.19 -1.51 22.25
CA ARG A 161 -3.80 -1.93 20.97
C ARG A 161 -3.54 -0.89 19.88
N ILE A 162 -3.68 0.39 20.21
CA ILE A 162 -3.41 1.50 19.30
C ILE A 162 -1.93 1.50 18.88
N SER A 163 -1.01 1.33 19.83
CA SER A 163 0.43 1.30 19.57
C SER A 163 0.82 0.11 18.67
N LYS A 164 0.23 -1.07 18.92
CA LYS A 164 0.46 -2.25 18.09
C LYS A 164 -0.02 -2.03 16.66
N LEU A 165 -1.23 -1.48 16.47
CA LEU A 165 -1.75 -1.19 15.14
C LEU A 165 -0.87 -0.16 14.42
N GLN A 166 -0.49 0.91 15.12
CA GLN A 166 0.39 1.93 14.55
C GLN A 166 1.73 1.34 14.10
N GLU A 167 2.35 0.48 14.91
CA GLU A 167 3.62 -0.16 14.56
C GLU A 167 3.49 -1.01 13.29
N GLN A 168 2.37 -1.70 13.10
CA GLN A 168 2.09 -2.52 11.92
C GLN A 168 1.89 -1.69 10.65
N VAL A 169 1.23 -0.53 10.74
CA VAL A 169 0.88 0.28 9.56
C VAL A 169 1.76 1.52 9.38
N SER A 170 2.52 1.91 10.41
CA SER A 170 3.43 3.04 10.36
C SER A 170 4.44 2.86 9.22
N ARG A 171 4.81 3.98 8.57
CA ARG A 171 5.70 4.01 7.39
C ARG A 171 5.10 3.47 6.09
N SER A 172 3.87 2.96 6.09
CA SER A 172 3.22 2.50 4.86
C SER A 172 2.47 3.61 4.11
N SER A 173 2.36 4.82 4.68
CA SER A 173 1.57 5.90 4.07
C SER A 173 2.12 6.35 2.71
N ASP A 174 3.44 6.49 2.59
CA ASP A 174 4.08 6.92 1.35
C ASP A 174 4.06 5.82 0.30
N LEU A 175 4.30 4.57 0.72
CA LEU A 175 4.15 3.38 -0.10
C LEU A 175 2.72 3.26 -0.67
N LEU A 176 1.70 3.42 0.17
CA LEU A 176 0.30 3.39 -0.24
C LEU A 176 -0.05 4.53 -1.19
N LYS A 177 0.52 5.72 -0.96
CA LYS A 177 0.35 6.85 -1.87
C LYS A 177 0.91 6.53 -3.25
N ALA A 178 2.12 5.97 -3.30
CA ALA A 178 2.75 5.53 -4.53
C ALA A 178 1.92 4.50 -5.29
N TYR A 179 1.45 3.48 -4.60
CA TYR A 179 0.59 2.47 -5.21
C TYR A 179 -0.72 3.05 -5.73
N SER A 180 -1.32 4.00 -5.00
CA SER A 180 -2.49 4.73 -5.47
C SER A 180 -2.21 5.48 -6.79
N GLU A 181 -1.06 6.11 -6.93
CA GLU A 181 -0.67 6.86 -8.14
C GLU A 181 -0.38 5.91 -9.32
N ILE A 182 0.33 4.81 -9.08
CA ILE A 182 0.59 3.76 -10.08
C ILE A 182 -0.72 3.15 -10.59
N ILE A 183 -1.58 2.72 -9.67
CA ILE A 183 -2.88 2.12 -10.05
C ILE A 183 -3.71 3.13 -10.83
N ARG A 184 -3.74 4.39 -10.42
CA ARG A 184 -4.46 5.45 -11.12
C ARG A 184 -3.93 5.69 -12.53
N LEU A 185 -2.62 5.62 -12.73
CA LEU A 185 -2.00 5.69 -14.05
C LEU A 185 -2.48 4.55 -14.95
N ILE A 186 -2.58 3.33 -14.40
CA ILE A 186 -3.10 2.16 -15.10
C ILE A 186 -4.60 2.30 -15.38
N GLU A 187 -5.41 2.68 -14.38
CA GLU A 187 -6.87 2.84 -14.50
C GLU A 187 -7.29 3.82 -15.60
N ASN A 188 -6.54 4.92 -15.72
CA ASN A 188 -6.86 5.99 -16.67
C ASN A 188 -6.41 5.70 -18.11
N ARG A 189 -5.62 4.63 -18.33
CA ARG A 189 -5.16 4.30 -19.68
C ARG A 189 -6.23 3.55 -20.44
N LYS A 190 -6.48 3.93 -21.69
CA LYS A 190 -7.25 3.12 -22.63
C LYS A 190 -6.36 2.01 -23.17
N LEU A 191 -6.75 0.78 -22.92
CA LEU A 191 -6.04 -0.43 -23.31
C LEU A 191 -6.95 -1.28 -24.20
N THR A 192 -6.36 -1.95 -25.17
CA THR A 192 -7.05 -2.75 -26.19
C THR A 192 -6.75 -4.24 -26.08
N SER A 193 -5.53 -4.61 -25.69
CA SER A 193 -5.13 -6.01 -25.52
C SER A 193 -5.98 -6.70 -24.45
N PRO A 194 -6.49 -7.92 -24.72
CA PRO A 194 -7.32 -8.67 -23.77
C PRO A 194 -6.64 -8.91 -22.42
N LEU A 195 -5.33 -9.19 -22.42
CA LEU A 195 -4.57 -9.39 -21.20
C LEU A 195 -4.51 -8.12 -20.36
N LEU A 196 -4.17 -6.98 -20.97
CA LEU A 196 -4.09 -5.69 -20.26
C LEU A 196 -5.46 -5.23 -19.76
N GLN A 197 -6.53 -5.45 -20.54
CA GLN A 197 -7.90 -5.17 -20.09
C GLN A 197 -8.31 -6.05 -18.91
N LYS A 198 -7.97 -7.34 -18.94
CA LYS A 198 -8.21 -8.28 -17.85
C LYS A 198 -7.49 -7.82 -16.57
N LEU A 199 -6.22 -7.44 -16.67
CA LEU A 199 -5.44 -6.93 -15.53
C LEU A 199 -6.02 -5.59 -15.03
N GLN A 200 -6.38 -4.68 -15.93
CA GLN A 200 -6.99 -3.40 -15.56
C GLN A 200 -8.34 -3.60 -14.88
N SER A 201 -9.10 -4.64 -15.27
CA SER A 201 -10.40 -4.93 -14.65
C SER A 201 -10.31 -5.27 -13.18
N ALA A 202 -9.15 -5.75 -12.70
CA ALA A 202 -8.92 -6.01 -11.27
C ALA A 202 -9.01 -4.73 -10.41
N PHE A 203 -8.76 -3.56 -11.01
CA PHE A 203 -8.83 -2.26 -10.34
C PHE A 203 -10.21 -1.61 -10.44
N ARG A 204 -11.09 -2.12 -11.32
CA ARG A 204 -12.43 -1.56 -11.55
C ARG A 204 -13.42 -2.14 -10.56
N ASP A 205 -13.95 -1.26 -9.73
CA ASP A 205 -15.03 -1.50 -8.79
C ASP A 205 -15.99 -0.30 -8.83
N GLU A 206 -17.03 -0.28 -7.99
CA GLU A 206 -17.89 0.91 -7.81
C GLU A 206 -17.10 2.17 -7.48
N ILE A 207 -15.98 2.01 -6.75
CA ILE A 207 -15.00 3.06 -6.49
C ILE A 207 -13.63 2.51 -6.91
N ALA A 208 -12.89 3.32 -7.67
CA ALA A 208 -11.57 2.98 -8.18
C ALA A 208 -10.62 2.46 -7.08
N ALA A 209 -9.82 1.44 -7.39
CA ALA A 209 -8.87 0.86 -6.44
C ALA A 209 -7.84 1.90 -5.97
N SER A 210 -7.42 2.80 -6.86
CA SER A 210 -6.54 3.94 -6.54
C SER A 210 -7.10 4.84 -5.45
N ASP A 211 -8.40 5.15 -5.48
CA ASP A 211 -9.04 5.99 -4.46
C ASP A 211 -9.17 5.25 -3.12
N ARG A 212 -9.42 3.93 -3.15
CA ARG A 212 -9.45 3.10 -1.93
C ARG A 212 -8.09 3.05 -1.25
N ILE A 213 -7.02 2.82 -2.00
CA ILE A 213 -5.65 2.82 -1.45
C ILE A 213 -5.27 4.22 -0.95
N ARG A 214 -5.66 5.27 -1.67
CA ARG A 214 -5.45 6.66 -1.22
C ARG A 214 -6.19 6.99 0.08
N GLN A 215 -7.38 6.43 0.25
CA GLN A 215 -8.13 6.54 1.51
C GLN A 215 -7.36 5.87 2.66
N LEU A 216 -6.81 4.67 2.42
CA LEU A 216 -5.98 3.97 3.40
C LEU A 216 -4.74 4.79 3.76
N SER A 217 -3.99 5.29 2.76
CA SER A 217 -2.82 6.17 2.98
C SER A 217 -3.15 7.35 3.89
N LYS A 218 -4.30 8.03 3.64
CA LYS A 218 -4.74 9.16 4.48
C LYS A 218 -5.08 8.73 5.92
N LEU A 219 -5.67 7.54 6.11
CA LEU A 219 -5.98 7.03 7.45
C LEU A 219 -4.70 6.71 8.22
N VAL A 220 -3.71 6.07 7.57
CA VAL A 220 -2.40 5.80 8.16
C VAL A 220 -1.69 7.10 8.53
N SER A 221 -1.62 8.08 7.61
CA SER A 221 -1.01 9.39 7.87
C SER A 221 -1.66 10.11 9.06
N ARG A 222 -3.00 10.01 9.21
CA ARG A 222 -3.70 10.60 10.36
C ARG A 222 -3.34 9.91 11.68
N LEU A 223 -3.12 8.60 11.66
CA LEU A 223 -2.67 7.88 12.85
C LEU A 223 -1.23 8.28 13.20
N ASP A 224 -0.38 8.60 12.22
CA ASP A 224 1.00 9.04 12.44
C ASP A 224 1.10 10.43 13.10
N TYR A 225 0.05 11.29 13.02
CA TYR A 225 -0.01 12.54 13.79
C TYR A 225 0.07 12.32 15.31
N ARG A 226 -0.22 11.11 15.79
CA ARG A 226 -0.04 10.69 17.17
C ARG A 226 1.40 10.91 17.67
N LEU A 227 2.39 10.84 16.77
CA LEU A 227 3.80 11.06 17.12
C LEU A 227 4.08 12.50 17.58
N ASN A 228 3.21 13.44 17.22
CA ASN A 228 3.26 14.81 17.74
C ASN A 228 2.37 14.94 19.00
N VAL A 229 2.98 14.82 20.16
CA VAL A 229 2.29 14.84 21.47
C VAL A 229 1.49 16.13 21.68
N LEU A 230 1.96 17.28 21.21
CA LEU A 230 1.27 18.56 21.36
C LEU A 230 -0.08 18.59 20.63
N VAL A 231 -0.19 17.87 19.53
CA VAL A 231 -1.44 17.76 18.75
C VAL A 231 -2.28 16.59 19.25
N SER A 232 -1.65 15.44 19.51
CA SER A 232 -2.37 14.22 19.84
C SER A 232 -2.97 14.24 21.25
N ALA A 233 -2.31 14.83 22.25
CA ALA A 233 -2.80 14.83 23.61
C ALA A 233 -4.18 15.52 23.76
N PRO A 234 -4.39 16.77 23.31
CA PRO A 234 -5.70 17.40 23.39
C PRO A 234 -6.76 16.71 22.54
N LEU A 235 -6.39 16.21 21.33
CA LEU A 235 -7.33 15.47 20.46
C LEU A 235 -7.79 14.16 21.10
N ASN A 236 -6.90 13.44 21.77
CA ASN A 236 -7.25 12.19 22.43
C ASN A 236 -8.00 12.40 23.74
N LEU A 237 -7.65 13.45 24.50
CA LEU A 237 -8.31 13.77 25.76
C LEU A 237 -9.76 14.21 25.55
N LEU A 238 -10.04 14.91 24.44
CA LEU A 238 -11.38 15.41 24.09
C LEU A 238 -12.17 14.45 23.18
N PHE A 239 -11.52 13.89 22.19
CA PHE A 239 -12.21 13.22 21.06
C PHE A 239 -11.81 11.77 20.81
N PHE A 240 -10.85 11.21 21.57
CA PHE A 240 -10.33 9.85 21.34
C PHE A 240 -9.92 9.61 19.87
N ALA A 241 -9.25 10.59 19.24
CA ALA A 241 -8.96 10.61 17.82
C ALA A 241 -8.24 9.34 17.35
N ASP A 242 -7.24 8.85 18.09
CA ASP A 242 -6.49 7.64 17.77
C ASP A 242 -7.41 6.41 17.71
N ILE A 243 -8.36 6.29 18.66
CA ILE A 243 -9.32 5.16 18.66
C ILE A 243 -10.19 5.24 17.42
N HIS A 244 -10.69 6.42 17.06
CA HIS A 244 -11.51 6.59 15.85
C HIS A 244 -10.73 6.28 14.57
N PHE A 245 -9.45 6.66 14.48
CA PHE A 245 -8.61 6.31 13.33
C PHE A 245 -8.34 4.80 13.27
N CYS A 246 -8.05 4.15 14.39
CA CYS A 246 -7.90 2.70 14.46
C CYS A 246 -9.18 1.97 14.03
N LEU A 247 -10.35 2.42 14.50
CA LEU A 247 -11.63 1.87 14.11
C LEU A 247 -11.94 2.05 12.62
N ALA A 248 -11.51 3.19 12.03
CA ALA A 248 -11.63 3.45 10.60
C ALA A 248 -10.70 2.56 9.77
N LEU A 249 -9.46 2.33 10.22
CA LEU A 249 -8.50 1.42 9.59
C LEU A 249 -9.00 -0.02 9.60
N GLU A 250 -9.49 -0.51 10.75
CA GLU A 250 -10.04 -1.86 10.86
C GLU A 250 -11.33 -2.04 10.02
N LYS A 251 -12.17 -1.00 9.93
CA LYS A 251 -13.33 -1.02 9.03
C LYS A 251 -12.89 -1.12 7.59
N TRP A 252 -11.93 -0.29 7.18
CA TRP A 252 -11.39 -0.29 5.82
C TRP A 252 -10.78 -1.67 5.48
N LYS A 253 -10.00 -2.26 6.40
CA LYS A 253 -9.40 -3.58 6.27
C LYS A 253 -10.49 -4.64 5.99
N ARG A 254 -11.53 -4.73 6.82
CA ARG A 254 -12.62 -5.69 6.63
C ARG A 254 -13.31 -5.58 5.28
N GLU A 255 -13.45 -4.37 4.76
CA GLU A 255 -14.16 -4.12 3.51
C GLU A 255 -13.29 -4.41 2.27
N HIS A 256 -11.95 -4.25 2.38
CA HIS A 256 -11.08 -4.23 1.20
C HIS A 256 -9.93 -5.25 1.22
N ALA A 257 -9.53 -5.80 2.37
CA ALA A 257 -8.41 -6.74 2.47
C ALA A 257 -8.48 -7.91 1.47
N PRO A 258 -9.64 -8.54 1.19
CA PRO A 258 -9.69 -9.65 0.24
C PRO A 258 -9.32 -9.29 -1.20
N ARG A 259 -9.39 -8.01 -1.57
CA ARG A 259 -9.11 -7.53 -2.94
C ARG A 259 -7.65 -7.10 -3.15
N ILE A 260 -6.97 -6.75 -2.08
CA ILE A 260 -5.61 -6.20 -2.11
C ILE A 260 -4.60 -7.12 -2.83
N PRO A 261 -4.56 -8.44 -2.56
CA PRO A 261 -3.64 -9.32 -3.26
C PRO A 261 -3.83 -9.28 -4.79
N GLY A 262 -5.08 -9.23 -5.26
CA GLY A 262 -5.40 -9.10 -6.69
C GLY A 262 -4.87 -7.79 -7.29
N TRP A 263 -4.97 -6.66 -6.57
CA TRP A 263 -4.44 -5.38 -7.03
C TRP A 263 -2.91 -5.41 -7.15
N PHE A 264 -2.22 -5.95 -6.15
CA PHE A 264 -0.76 -6.04 -6.19
C PHE A 264 -0.27 -7.00 -7.27
N THR A 265 -0.98 -8.13 -7.47
CA THR A 265 -0.66 -9.06 -8.56
C THR A 265 -0.83 -8.39 -9.91
N ALA A 266 -1.96 -7.69 -10.14
CA ALA A 266 -2.19 -7.00 -11.41
C ALA A 266 -1.15 -5.88 -11.65
N MET A 267 -0.78 -5.12 -10.62
CA MET A 267 0.26 -4.09 -10.72
C MET A 267 1.63 -4.71 -11.07
N ALA A 268 2.02 -5.80 -10.41
CA ALA A 268 3.27 -6.50 -10.70
C ALA A 268 3.31 -7.04 -12.14
N GLU A 269 2.19 -7.55 -12.63
CA GLU A 269 2.05 -7.97 -14.03
C GLU A 269 2.23 -6.81 -15.01
N PHE A 270 1.62 -5.66 -14.74
CA PHE A 270 1.79 -4.46 -15.57
C PHE A 270 3.25 -4.00 -15.62
N GLU A 271 3.94 -3.96 -14.47
CA GLU A 271 5.35 -3.60 -14.43
C GLU A 271 6.22 -4.60 -15.20
N ALA A 272 5.96 -5.91 -15.06
CA ALA A 272 6.70 -6.96 -15.75
C ALA A 272 6.50 -6.86 -17.27
N LEU A 273 5.25 -6.70 -17.74
CA LEU A 273 4.94 -6.53 -19.16
C LEU A 273 5.52 -5.23 -19.74
N ALA A 274 5.45 -4.12 -18.98
CA ALA A 274 6.05 -2.85 -19.37
C ALA A 274 7.59 -2.92 -19.44
N SER A 275 8.20 -3.81 -18.64
CA SER A 275 9.64 -4.06 -18.65
C SER A 275 10.10 -4.83 -19.90
N MET A 276 9.22 -5.64 -20.49
CA MET A 276 9.48 -6.38 -21.74
C MET A 276 9.19 -5.56 -23.00
N ALA A 277 8.44 -4.46 -22.88
CA ALA A 277 8.06 -3.58 -23.96
C ALA A 277 9.12 -2.50 -24.25
#